data_468e948d7c5ce30576392179b1115f23
#
_entry.id   468e948d7c5ce30576392179b1115f23
#
_cell.length_a   1.000
_cell.length_b   1.000
_cell.length_c   1.000
_cell.angle_alpha   90.00
_cell.angle_beta   90.00
_cell.angle_gamma   90.00
#
_symmetry.space_group_name_H-M   'P 1'
#
loop_
_entity.id
_entity.type
_entity.pdbx_description
1 polymer ?
#
loop_
_entity_poly.entity_id
_entity_poly.type
_entity_poly.pdbx_seq_one_letter_code
_entity_poly.pdbx_strand_id
1 'polypeptide(L)'
;MLIYILKTFIVGCNRLHSGYYLCISIIQVKIFFYIYEKFRAVEKKCLDCGGIIHGRTDKKFCSDQCRNNYNNKLNRDSNNFVRNVHGLLRKNRRILCDLVTEGRVKVHKDALFALGYNFNFFTHVIDTSNGQRYHYCFEYGYRELENDFVELKENSQYIDYQV
;
A
#
# COMPACT_ATOMS: atom_id res chain seq x y z
N MET A 1 40.89 -5.09 18.67
CA MET A 1 41.16 -5.00 20.14
C MET A 1 40.66 -6.24 20.90
N LEU A 2 39.55 -6.88 20.57
CA LEU A 2 39.04 -8.10 21.27
C LEU A 2 39.87 -9.37 21.00
N ILE A 3 40.46 -9.49 19.83
CA ILE A 3 41.33 -10.67 19.47
C ILE A 3 42.62 -10.70 20.30
N TYR A 4 43.10 -9.56 20.74
CA TYR A 4 44.29 -9.45 21.61
C TYR A 4 44.00 -9.86 23.05
N ILE A 5 42.80 -9.61 23.57
CA ILE A 5 42.39 -10.00 24.92
C ILE A 5 42.17 -11.52 25.00
N LEU A 6 41.66 -12.14 23.94
CA LEU A 6 41.51 -13.62 23.87
C LEU A 6 42.85 -14.35 23.83
N LYS A 7 43.86 -13.78 23.16
CA LYS A 7 45.20 -14.41 23.13
C LYS A 7 45.95 -14.36 24.48
N THR A 8 45.78 -13.32 25.27
CA THR A 8 46.39 -13.19 26.59
C THR A 8 45.73 -14.12 27.63
N PHE A 9 44.45 -14.47 27.47
CA PHE A 9 43.76 -15.39 28.38
C PHE A 9 44.09 -16.88 28.11
N ILE A 10 44.44 -17.24 26.87
CA ILE A 10 44.79 -18.64 26.49
C ILE A 10 46.23 -19.02 26.91
N VAL A 11 47.13 -18.04 27.00
CA VAL A 11 48.54 -18.30 27.32
C VAL A 11 48.78 -18.42 28.84
N GLY A 12 47.84 -18.00 29.69
CA GLY A 12 47.96 -18.11 31.18
C GLY A 12 47.54 -19.43 31.82
N CYS A 13 47.07 -20.40 31.05
CA CYS A 13 46.46 -21.61 31.58
C CYS A 13 47.29 -22.88 31.39
N ASN A 14 48.62 -22.76 31.25
CA ASN A 14 49.56 -23.89 31.28
C ASN A 14 50.28 -23.99 32.61
N ARG A 15 49.62 -24.56 33.58
CA ARG A 15 50.10 -25.34 34.74
C ARG A 15 49.06 -25.30 35.86
N LEU A 16 48.46 -26.42 36.13
CA LEU A 16 48.30 -27.06 37.41
C LEU A 16 47.05 -27.97 37.46
N HIS A 17 47.29 -29.18 37.88
CA HIS A 17 46.40 -30.25 38.34
C HIS A 17 44.96 -29.92 38.62
N SER A 18 44.09 -30.75 38.05
CA SER A 18 42.73 -31.05 38.52
C SER A 18 41.61 -30.72 37.49
N GLY A 19 40.85 -31.72 37.09
CA GLY A 19 39.79 -31.68 36.04
C GLY A 19 38.61 -30.71 36.30
N TYR A 20 38.60 -30.00 37.39
CA TYR A 20 37.54 -29.02 37.69
C TYR A 20 37.73 -27.66 36.98
N TYR A 21 38.93 -27.29 36.62
CA TYR A 21 39.21 -25.98 36.00
C TYR A 21 38.84 -25.92 34.51
N LEU A 22 38.87 -27.06 33.83
CA LEU A 22 38.44 -27.14 32.41
C LEU A 22 36.91 -26.94 32.26
N CYS A 23 36.14 -27.37 33.24
CA CYS A 23 34.69 -27.26 33.22
C CYS A 23 34.25 -25.79 33.45
N ILE A 24 34.92 -25.05 34.35
CA ILE A 24 34.63 -23.62 34.62
C ILE A 24 34.96 -22.75 33.41
N SER A 25 36.06 -23.02 32.69
CA SER A 25 36.43 -22.22 31.51
C SER A 25 35.46 -22.41 30.34
N ILE A 26 34.96 -23.66 30.13
CA ILE A 26 33.99 -23.95 29.08
C ILE A 26 32.65 -23.30 29.40
N ILE A 27 32.23 -23.29 30.67
CA ILE A 27 30.98 -22.65 31.10
C ILE A 27 31.09 -21.14 30.94
N GLN A 28 32.18 -20.53 31.31
CA GLN A 28 32.40 -19.09 31.12
C GLN A 28 32.40 -18.68 29.66
N VAL A 29 33.01 -19.44 28.77
CA VAL A 29 32.99 -19.19 27.33
C VAL A 29 31.59 -19.34 26.76
N LYS A 30 30.81 -20.35 27.19
CA LYS A 30 29.41 -20.54 26.78
C LYS A 30 28.53 -19.39 27.28
N ILE A 31 28.69 -18.96 28.51
CA ILE A 31 27.95 -17.82 29.07
C ILE A 31 28.32 -16.53 28.32
N PHE A 32 29.59 -16.30 28.04
CA PHE A 32 30.07 -15.16 27.29
C PHE A 32 29.52 -15.17 25.85
N PHE A 33 29.51 -16.31 25.18
CA PHE A 33 28.92 -16.46 23.84
C PHE A 33 27.41 -16.23 23.85
N TYR A 34 26.71 -16.77 24.85
CA TYR A 34 25.26 -16.58 25.05
C TYR A 34 24.92 -15.10 25.32
N ILE A 35 25.72 -14.43 26.16
CA ILE A 35 25.58 -12.99 26.43
C ILE A 35 25.91 -12.18 25.16
N TYR A 36 26.94 -12.54 24.42
CA TYR A 36 27.34 -11.88 23.17
C TYR A 36 26.26 -12.02 22.10
N GLU A 37 25.65 -13.17 21.93
CA GLU A 37 24.52 -13.36 21.01
C GLU A 37 23.29 -12.58 21.45
N LYS A 38 23.00 -12.52 22.73
CA LYS A 38 21.88 -11.75 23.29
C LYS A 38 22.10 -10.23 23.20
N PHE A 39 23.34 -9.78 23.23
CA PHE A 39 23.75 -8.39 23.01
C PHE A 39 24.09 -8.07 21.55
N ARG A 40 23.98 -9.02 20.64
CA ARG A 40 24.00 -8.74 19.22
C ARG A 40 22.75 -7.89 18.93
N ALA A 41 22.92 -6.59 19.07
CA ALA A 41 21.86 -5.63 18.79
C ALA A 41 21.29 -5.96 17.43
N VAL A 42 20.00 -6.30 17.37
CA VAL A 42 19.30 -6.48 16.11
C VAL A 42 19.54 -5.20 15.30
N GLU A 43 20.38 -5.31 14.28
CA GLU A 43 20.69 -4.16 13.42
C GLU A 43 19.41 -3.68 12.78
N LYS A 44 18.88 -2.57 13.27
CA LYS A 44 17.68 -1.98 12.71
C LYS A 44 18.02 -1.31 11.40
N LYS A 45 17.24 -1.62 10.38
CA LYS A 45 17.38 -1.04 9.05
C LYS A 45 16.35 0.05 8.83
N CYS A 46 16.76 1.11 8.16
CA CYS A 46 15.89 2.20 7.73
C CYS A 46 14.84 1.68 6.74
N LEU A 47 13.57 2.01 6.96
CA LEU A 47 12.47 1.56 6.11
C LEU A 47 12.53 2.16 4.68
N ASP A 48 13.26 3.25 4.48
CA ASP A 48 13.40 3.87 3.15
C ASP A 48 14.68 3.40 2.43
N CYS A 49 15.86 3.61 3.02
CA CYS A 49 17.14 3.36 2.36
C CYS A 49 17.80 2.02 2.74
N GLY A 50 17.26 1.29 3.71
CA GLY A 50 17.85 0.02 4.20
C GLY A 50 19.12 0.18 5.02
N GLY A 51 19.64 1.39 5.22
CA GLY A 51 20.85 1.68 6.01
C GLY A 51 20.64 1.40 7.50
N ILE A 52 21.74 1.10 8.21
CA ILE A 52 21.69 0.82 9.65
C ILE A 52 21.28 2.08 10.42
N ILE A 53 20.37 1.92 11.37
CA ILE A 53 19.89 3.00 12.23
C ILE A 53 20.62 2.94 13.58
N HIS A 54 21.19 4.06 13.98
CA HIS A 54 21.74 4.25 15.32
C HIS A 54 20.79 5.10 16.18
N GLY A 55 20.72 4.79 17.46
CA GLY A 55 19.94 5.55 18.45
C GLY A 55 18.80 4.78 19.09
N ARG A 56 17.70 5.48 19.43
CA ARG A 56 16.59 4.92 20.19
C ARG A 56 15.93 3.72 19.53
N THR A 57 15.38 2.82 20.36
CA THR A 57 14.77 1.55 19.89
C THR A 57 13.53 1.73 19.04
N ASP A 58 12.83 2.85 19.15
CA ASP A 58 11.61 3.20 18.39
C ASP A 58 11.89 3.84 17.03
N LYS A 59 13.16 4.20 16.74
CA LYS A 59 13.55 4.86 15.50
C LYS A 59 13.36 3.90 14.29
N LYS A 60 12.63 4.37 13.28
CA LYS A 60 12.33 3.62 12.04
C LYS A 60 13.11 4.13 10.82
N PHE A 61 13.65 5.34 10.88
CA PHE A 61 14.36 6.01 9.77
C PHE A 61 15.70 6.55 10.22
N CYS A 62 16.71 6.53 9.35
CA CYS A 62 18.04 7.06 9.66
C CYS A 62 18.04 8.60 9.74
N SER A 63 17.19 9.27 8.94
CA SER A 63 17.04 10.73 8.86
C SER A 63 15.59 11.13 8.61
N ASP A 64 15.30 12.43 8.80
CA ASP A 64 13.99 12.99 8.46
C ASP A 64 13.72 12.94 6.95
N GLN A 65 14.77 13.02 6.15
CA GLN A 65 14.65 12.87 4.70
C GLN A 65 14.12 11.49 4.31
N CYS A 66 14.67 10.42 4.89
CA CYS A 66 14.17 9.06 4.64
C CYS A 66 12.72 8.89 5.11
N ARG A 67 12.35 9.49 6.23
CA ARG A 67 10.97 9.49 6.71
C ARG A 67 10.03 10.17 5.71
N ASN A 68 10.42 11.34 5.21
CA ASN A 68 9.64 12.10 4.23
C ASN A 68 9.56 11.36 2.89
N ASN A 69 10.65 10.78 2.41
CA ASN A 69 10.68 9.99 1.19
C ASN A 69 9.75 8.78 1.28
N TYR A 70 9.81 8.03 2.37
CA TYR A 70 8.95 6.87 2.61
C TYR A 70 7.46 7.26 2.62
N ASN A 71 7.10 8.31 3.38
CA ASN A 71 5.73 8.80 3.43
C ASN A 71 5.26 9.34 2.08
N ASN A 72 6.13 10.02 1.33
CA ASN A 72 5.81 10.50 -0.01
C ASN A 72 5.58 9.36 -1.01
N LYS A 73 6.32 8.25 -0.89
CA LYS A 73 6.08 7.04 -1.71
C LYS A 73 4.69 6.47 -1.41
N LEU A 74 4.36 6.26 -0.12
CA LEU A 74 3.05 5.75 0.30
C LEU A 74 1.90 6.65 -0.18
N ASN A 75 2.03 7.96 0.00
CA ASN A 75 1.02 8.92 -0.42
C ASN A 75 0.87 8.98 -1.95
N ARG A 76 1.97 8.82 -2.69
CA ARG A 76 1.96 8.80 -4.16
C ARG A 76 1.17 7.62 -4.69
N ASP A 77 1.38 6.44 -4.14
CA ASP A 77 0.68 5.23 -4.59
C ASP A 77 -0.81 5.32 -4.31
N SER A 78 -1.19 5.77 -3.11
CA SER A 78 -2.58 6.04 -2.75
C SER A 78 -3.22 7.11 -3.65
N ASN A 79 -2.53 8.24 -3.86
CA ASN A 79 -3.01 9.33 -4.70
C ASN A 79 -3.11 8.93 -6.18
N ASN A 80 -2.19 8.08 -6.68
CA ASN A 80 -2.24 7.59 -8.05
C ASN A 80 -3.47 6.70 -8.27
N PHE A 81 -3.78 5.82 -7.32
CA PHE A 81 -4.99 5.00 -7.39
C PHE A 81 -6.26 5.86 -7.46
N VAL A 82 -6.43 6.80 -6.53
CA VAL A 82 -7.57 7.73 -6.50
C VAL A 82 -7.65 8.53 -7.79
N ARG A 83 -6.52 9.06 -8.27
CA ARG A 83 -6.45 9.84 -9.51
C ARG A 83 -6.86 9.02 -10.74
N ASN A 84 -6.44 7.74 -10.80
CA ASN A 84 -6.82 6.83 -11.86
C ASN A 84 -8.33 6.54 -11.86
N VAL A 85 -8.92 6.26 -10.69
CA VAL A 85 -10.37 6.06 -10.55
C VAL A 85 -11.14 7.31 -10.97
N HIS A 86 -10.72 8.49 -10.52
CA HIS A 86 -11.31 9.76 -10.96
C HIS A 86 -11.22 9.96 -12.48
N GLY A 87 -10.09 9.59 -13.08
CA GLY A 87 -9.91 9.64 -14.54
C GLY A 87 -10.92 8.77 -15.28
N LEU A 88 -11.15 7.53 -14.79
CA LEU A 88 -12.14 6.60 -15.34
C LEU A 88 -13.56 7.14 -15.20
N LEU A 89 -13.94 7.63 -14.03
CA LEU A 89 -15.27 8.22 -13.80
C LEU A 89 -15.52 9.44 -14.69
N ARG A 90 -14.55 10.34 -14.84
CA ARG A 90 -14.66 11.49 -15.76
C ARG A 90 -14.82 11.05 -17.21
N LYS A 91 -14.08 10.01 -17.64
CA LYS A 91 -14.21 9.45 -18.99
C LYS A 91 -15.60 8.88 -19.20
N ASN A 92 -16.08 8.05 -18.26
CA ASN A 92 -17.42 7.47 -18.30
C ASN A 92 -18.50 8.55 -18.39
N ARG A 93 -18.43 9.57 -17.53
CA ARG A 93 -19.36 10.70 -17.54
C ARG A 93 -19.40 11.37 -18.91
N ARG A 94 -18.24 11.68 -19.49
CA ARG A 94 -18.15 12.37 -20.78
C ARG A 94 -18.80 11.55 -21.89
N ILE A 95 -18.54 10.23 -21.94
CA ILE A 95 -19.14 9.32 -22.94
C ILE A 95 -20.67 9.33 -22.83
N LEU A 96 -21.22 9.23 -21.62
CA LEU A 96 -22.67 9.29 -21.42
C LEU A 96 -23.24 10.65 -21.79
N CYS A 97 -22.58 11.74 -21.39
CA CYS A 97 -22.98 13.11 -21.73
C CYS A 97 -23.06 13.31 -23.25
N ASP A 98 -22.01 12.93 -23.97
CA ASP A 98 -21.95 13.08 -25.43
C ASP A 98 -23.11 12.33 -26.12
N LEU A 99 -23.36 11.08 -25.71
CA LEU A 99 -24.46 10.27 -26.26
C LEU A 99 -25.84 10.85 -25.94
N VAL A 100 -26.07 11.32 -24.71
CA VAL A 100 -27.36 11.92 -24.31
C VAL A 100 -27.58 13.24 -25.06
N THR A 101 -26.56 14.07 -25.20
CA THR A 101 -26.65 15.34 -25.96
C THR A 101 -26.92 15.10 -27.46
N GLU A 102 -26.44 13.97 -28.03
CA GLU A 102 -26.78 13.55 -29.40
C GLU A 102 -28.21 13.00 -29.52
N GLY A 103 -28.98 12.98 -28.43
CA GLY A 103 -30.35 12.45 -28.39
C GLY A 103 -30.44 10.92 -28.38
N ARG A 104 -29.36 10.22 -28.09
CA ARG A 104 -29.34 8.75 -28.01
C ARG A 104 -29.85 8.30 -26.64
N VAL A 105 -31.07 7.84 -26.58
CA VAL A 105 -31.68 7.32 -25.36
C VAL A 105 -31.33 5.84 -25.16
N LYS A 106 -31.13 5.07 -26.24
CA LYS A 106 -30.85 3.63 -26.19
C LYS A 106 -29.64 3.28 -27.06
N VAL A 107 -28.68 2.59 -26.45
CA VAL A 107 -27.39 2.26 -27.10
C VAL A 107 -27.01 0.81 -26.77
N HIS A 108 -26.34 0.12 -27.69
CA HIS A 108 -25.78 -1.21 -27.42
C HIS A 108 -24.52 -1.12 -26.56
N LYS A 109 -24.31 -2.07 -25.63
CA LYS A 109 -23.13 -2.10 -24.73
C LYS A 109 -21.80 -2.07 -25.50
N ASP A 110 -21.73 -2.77 -26.64
CA ASP A 110 -20.52 -2.80 -27.47
C ASP A 110 -20.12 -1.41 -27.98
N ALA A 111 -21.10 -0.55 -28.28
CA ALA A 111 -20.80 0.82 -28.67
C ALA A 111 -20.18 1.62 -27.51
N LEU A 112 -20.64 1.42 -26.28
CA LEU A 112 -20.02 2.00 -25.10
C LEU A 112 -18.62 1.43 -24.83
N PHE A 113 -18.42 0.13 -25.00
CA PHE A 113 -17.09 -0.49 -24.90
C PHE A 113 -16.13 0.06 -25.97
N ALA A 114 -16.57 0.23 -27.22
CA ALA A 114 -15.77 0.81 -28.29
C ALA A 114 -15.31 2.24 -27.98
N LEU A 115 -16.14 3.04 -27.28
CA LEU A 115 -15.79 4.36 -26.78
C LEU A 115 -14.85 4.30 -25.55
N GLY A 116 -14.69 3.10 -24.97
CA GLY A 116 -13.85 2.83 -23.79
C GLY A 116 -14.56 3.16 -22.47
N TYR A 117 -15.89 3.00 -22.43
CA TYR A 117 -16.66 3.04 -21.19
C TYR A 117 -16.31 1.85 -20.30
N ASN A 118 -16.14 2.10 -18.99
CA ASN A 118 -15.83 1.05 -18.03
C ASN A 118 -17.00 0.87 -17.06
N PHE A 119 -17.75 -0.22 -17.24
CA PHE A 119 -18.95 -0.52 -16.44
C PHE A 119 -18.66 -0.85 -14.96
N ASN A 120 -17.40 -1.13 -14.59
CA ASN A 120 -17.02 -1.39 -13.20
C ASN A 120 -16.93 -0.12 -12.34
N PHE A 121 -17.00 1.07 -12.95
CA PHE A 121 -16.84 2.34 -12.24
C PHE A 121 -18.06 3.23 -12.47
N PHE A 122 -18.77 3.47 -11.39
CA PHE A 122 -19.93 4.39 -11.30
C PHE A 122 -19.89 5.12 -9.96
N THR A 123 -20.57 6.23 -9.83
CA THR A 123 -20.57 7.05 -8.59
C THR A 123 -21.63 6.58 -7.61
N HIS A 124 -22.83 6.24 -8.10
CA HIS A 124 -23.95 5.79 -7.26
C HIS A 124 -24.98 5.02 -8.09
N VAL A 125 -25.88 4.36 -7.38
CA VAL A 125 -26.98 3.60 -7.95
C VAL A 125 -28.30 4.17 -7.41
N ILE A 126 -29.29 4.32 -8.29
CA ILE A 126 -30.65 4.75 -7.91
C ILE A 126 -31.61 3.66 -8.33
N ASP A 127 -32.35 3.14 -7.35
CA ASP A 127 -33.52 2.28 -7.59
C ASP A 127 -34.77 3.16 -7.65
N THR A 128 -35.47 3.12 -8.77
CA THR A 128 -36.70 3.87 -8.96
C THR A 128 -37.87 3.15 -8.31
N SER A 129 -38.99 3.87 -8.04
CA SER A 129 -40.24 3.30 -7.50
C SER A 129 -40.81 2.14 -8.31
N ASN A 130 -40.43 2.06 -9.61
CA ASN A 130 -40.88 0.99 -10.51
C ASN A 130 -39.90 -0.22 -10.50
N GLY A 131 -38.97 -0.30 -9.55
CA GLY A 131 -38.00 -1.38 -9.44
C GLY A 131 -36.88 -1.35 -10.51
N GLN A 132 -36.73 -0.25 -11.23
CA GLN A 132 -35.70 -0.09 -12.24
C GLN A 132 -34.42 0.44 -11.58
N ARG A 133 -33.28 -0.18 -11.89
CA ARG A 133 -31.97 0.17 -11.34
C ARG A 133 -31.13 0.93 -12.37
N TYR A 134 -30.69 2.13 -12.01
CA TYR A 134 -29.80 2.97 -12.81
C TYR A 134 -28.43 3.10 -12.13
N HIS A 135 -27.36 2.94 -12.91
CA HIS A 135 -25.98 3.18 -12.51
C HIS A 135 -25.55 4.54 -13.05
N TYR A 136 -25.17 5.44 -12.14
CA TYR A 136 -24.83 6.82 -12.48
C TYR A 136 -23.32 7.09 -12.42
N CYS A 137 -22.84 7.85 -13.39
CA CYS A 137 -21.58 8.55 -13.34
C CYS A 137 -21.89 10.05 -13.23
N PHE A 138 -21.96 10.56 -11.99
CA PHE A 138 -22.45 11.89 -11.66
C PHE A 138 -23.92 12.06 -12.08
N GLU A 139 -24.24 13.01 -12.94
CA GLU A 139 -25.59 13.32 -13.41
C GLU A 139 -26.08 12.40 -14.55
N TYR A 140 -25.17 11.71 -15.24
CA TYR A 140 -25.54 10.81 -16.33
C TYR A 140 -25.52 9.36 -15.88
N GLY A 141 -26.56 8.61 -16.22
CA GLY A 141 -26.70 7.22 -15.82
C GLY A 141 -27.18 6.32 -16.95
N TYR A 142 -27.06 5.03 -16.71
CA TYR A 142 -27.61 4.02 -17.60
C TYR A 142 -28.34 2.95 -16.83
N ARG A 143 -29.32 2.32 -17.48
CA ARG A 143 -30.02 1.12 -17.03
C ARG A 143 -29.80 0.01 -18.04
N GLU A 144 -29.51 -1.18 -17.58
CA GLU A 144 -29.42 -2.34 -18.44
C GLU A 144 -30.81 -2.78 -18.94
N LEU A 145 -30.89 -3.09 -20.21
CA LEU A 145 -32.04 -3.65 -20.91
C LEU A 145 -31.70 -5.03 -21.44
N GLU A 146 -32.72 -5.70 -22.01
CA GLU A 146 -32.53 -6.96 -22.70
C GLU A 146 -31.67 -6.79 -23.98
N ASN A 147 -31.06 -7.91 -24.43
CA ASN A 147 -30.24 -7.98 -25.64
C ASN A 147 -29.03 -7.01 -25.65
N ASP A 148 -28.35 -6.85 -24.49
CA ASP A 148 -27.16 -6.02 -24.31
C ASP A 148 -27.35 -4.54 -24.70
N PHE A 149 -28.58 -4.05 -24.67
CA PHE A 149 -28.85 -2.63 -24.75
C PHE A 149 -28.83 -1.97 -23.39
N VAL A 150 -28.51 -0.69 -23.37
CA VAL A 150 -28.63 0.19 -22.20
C VAL A 150 -29.47 1.39 -22.55
N GLU A 151 -30.31 1.81 -21.61
CA GLU A 151 -31.04 3.07 -21.68
C GLU A 151 -30.25 4.13 -20.92
N LEU A 152 -30.01 5.27 -21.57
CA LEU A 152 -29.29 6.39 -21.00
C LEU A 152 -30.27 7.42 -20.44
N LYS A 153 -29.88 8.03 -19.31
CA LYS A 153 -30.72 9.02 -18.63
C LYS A 153 -29.84 10.09 -17.97
N GLU A 154 -30.29 11.33 -18.04
CA GLU A 154 -29.75 12.44 -17.26
C GLU A 154 -30.61 12.61 -15.99
N ASN A 155 -29.96 12.82 -14.85
CA ASN A 155 -30.58 13.16 -13.58
C ASN A 155 -30.38 14.65 -13.29
N SER A 156 -31.31 15.50 -13.66
CA SER A 156 -31.26 16.94 -13.45
C SER A 156 -31.21 17.34 -11.97
N GLN A 157 -31.72 16.51 -11.06
CA GLN A 157 -31.68 16.79 -9.61
C GLN A 157 -30.26 16.75 -9.03
N TYR A 158 -29.30 16.13 -9.72
CA TYR A 158 -27.92 16.08 -9.28
C TYR A 158 -27.14 17.39 -9.56
N ILE A 159 -27.68 18.26 -10.42
CA ILE A 159 -27.05 19.52 -10.83
C ILE A 159 -27.25 20.62 -9.75
N ASP A 160 -28.26 20.48 -8.88
CA ASP A 160 -28.60 21.46 -7.85
C ASP A 160 -27.66 21.48 -6.63
N TYR A 161 -26.69 20.54 -6.55
CA TYR A 161 -25.62 20.59 -5.56
C TYR A 161 -24.45 21.48 -6.04
N GLN A 162 -24.75 22.68 -6.49
CA GLN A 162 -23.71 23.70 -6.61
C GLN A 162 -23.44 24.30 -5.22
N VAL A 163 -22.26 23.93 -4.70
CA VAL A 163 -21.67 24.56 -3.51
C VAL A 163 -21.23 25.96 -3.85
#